data_a5e3be2de370fe6c1f643cccd208f54a
#
_entry.id   a5e3be2de370fe6c1f643cccd208f54a
#
_cell.length_a   1.000
_cell.length_b   1.000
_cell.length_c   1.000
_cell.angle_alpha   90.00
_cell.angle_beta   90.00
_cell.angle_gamma   90.00
#
_symmetry.space_group_name_H-M   'P 1'
#
loop_
_entity.id
_entity.type
_entity.pdbx_description
1 polymer ?
#
loop_
_entity_poly.entity_id
_entity_poly.type
_entity_poly.pdbx_seq_one_letter_code
_entity_poly.pdbx_strand_id
1 'polypeptide(L)'
;MARSIVDYFSQNYDALVKTSVLICSRFTNNPSSIGEDILHDVAVVLCKKEQELTDVKDYGAYIAVCIRRAAINYVKKHSRSVPVDMEQVVFDLDNYDFGPEYDYFEWVASLERHLRRFDPKMRKAFIAHYVDDVPSNRLAMELGITEKALSLRFARMRKELRDKAPSMFKHLNILLLIG
;
A
#
# COMPACT_ATOMS: atom_id res chain seq x y z
N MET A 1 -8.42 19.95 11.30
CA MET A 1 -7.34 19.16 10.68
C MET A 1 -6.62 18.36 11.75
N ALA A 2 -6.48 17.05 11.60
CA ALA A 2 -5.71 16.23 12.53
C ALA A 2 -4.24 16.69 12.52
N ARG A 3 -3.65 16.89 13.69
CA ARG A 3 -2.28 17.39 13.82
C ARG A 3 -1.25 16.25 13.70
N SER A 4 -1.70 15.02 13.92
CA SER A 4 -0.87 13.82 13.87
C SER A 4 -1.66 12.64 13.31
N ILE A 5 -0.96 11.56 12.97
CA ILE A 5 -1.61 10.34 12.53
C ILE A 5 -2.43 9.68 13.65
N VAL A 6 -2.00 9.82 14.90
CA VAL A 6 -2.74 9.33 16.08
C VAL A 6 -4.05 10.10 16.25
N ASP A 7 -4.02 11.44 16.12
CA ASP A 7 -5.23 12.27 16.12
C ASP A 7 -6.18 11.84 14.99
N TYR A 8 -5.63 11.56 13.81
CA TYR A 8 -6.44 11.13 12.67
C TYR A 8 -7.14 9.80 12.93
N PHE A 9 -6.43 8.79 13.45
CA PHE A 9 -7.04 7.52 13.85
C PHE A 9 -8.15 7.71 14.86
N SER A 10 -7.92 8.51 15.90
CA SER A 10 -8.89 8.76 16.96
C SER A 10 -10.18 9.43 16.45
N GLN A 11 -10.05 10.36 15.49
CA GLN A 11 -11.17 11.11 14.93
C GLN A 11 -11.95 10.34 13.85
N ASN A 12 -11.30 9.38 13.17
CA ASN A 12 -11.86 8.70 12.00
C ASN A 12 -11.94 7.17 12.17
N TYR A 13 -11.81 6.65 13.39
CA TYR A 13 -11.71 5.22 13.67
C TYR A 13 -12.85 4.42 13.03
N ASP A 14 -14.10 4.83 13.23
CA ASP A 14 -15.27 4.11 12.71
C ASP A 14 -15.30 4.07 11.17
N ALA A 15 -14.85 5.15 10.52
CA ALA A 15 -14.75 5.21 9.06
C ALA A 15 -13.63 4.30 8.54
N LEU A 16 -12.50 4.26 9.25
CA LEU A 16 -11.37 3.38 8.92
C LEU A 16 -11.74 1.90 9.11
N VAL A 17 -12.49 1.55 10.18
CA VAL A 17 -13.03 0.19 10.37
C VAL A 17 -13.92 -0.18 9.20
N LYS A 18 -14.88 0.66 8.82
CA LYS A 18 -15.77 0.41 7.67
C LYS A 18 -14.98 0.16 6.39
N THR A 19 -13.97 0.98 6.12
CA THR A 19 -13.08 0.84 4.95
C THR A 19 -12.33 -0.50 4.98
N SER A 20 -11.74 -0.86 6.12
CA SER A 20 -11.02 -2.11 6.26
C SER A 20 -11.93 -3.34 6.11
N VAL A 21 -13.10 -3.32 6.76
CA VAL A 21 -14.12 -4.37 6.63
C VAL A 21 -14.56 -4.55 5.18
N LEU A 22 -14.76 -3.45 4.47
CA LEU A 22 -15.20 -3.45 3.10
C LEU A 22 -14.14 -4.04 2.15
N ILE A 23 -12.86 -3.70 2.36
CA ILE A 23 -11.74 -4.34 1.67
C ILE A 23 -11.75 -5.85 1.93
N CYS A 24 -11.89 -6.25 3.18
CA CYS A 24 -11.87 -7.66 3.60
C CYS A 24 -13.07 -8.46 3.07
N SER A 25 -14.23 -7.83 2.86
CA SER A 25 -15.42 -8.51 2.33
C SER A 25 -15.23 -9.13 0.95
N ARG A 26 -14.16 -8.74 0.24
CA ARG A 26 -13.83 -9.27 -1.09
C ARG A 26 -13.16 -10.64 -1.05
N PHE A 27 -12.59 -11.05 0.07
CA PHE A 27 -11.79 -12.27 0.14
C PHE A 27 -12.01 -13.14 1.38
N THR A 28 -12.93 -12.75 2.26
CA THR A 28 -13.22 -13.54 3.47
C THR A 28 -14.70 -13.53 3.82
N ASN A 29 -15.14 -14.62 4.47
CA ASN A 29 -16.49 -14.76 5.00
C ASN A 29 -16.65 -14.13 6.40
N ASN A 30 -15.55 -13.65 7.01
CA ASN A 30 -15.56 -12.96 8.30
C ASN A 30 -14.87 -11.58 8.19
N PRO A 31 -15.41 -10.66 7.37
CA PRO A 31 -14.74 -9.40 7.07
C PRO A 31 -14.64 -8.46 8.27
N SER A 32 -15.61 -8.51 9.21
CA SER A 32 -15.63 -7.62 10.37
C SER A 32 -14.43 -7.86 11.28
N SER A 33 -14.23 -9.08 11.74
CA SER A 33 -13.11 -9.43 12.63
C SER A 33 -11.76 -9.22 11.92
N ILE A 34 -11.63 -9.71 10.68
CA ILE A 34 -10.37 -9.61 9.93
C ILE A 34 -10.06 -8.15 9.58
N GLY A 35 -11.08 -7.35 9.23
CA GLY A 35 -10.90 -5.94 8.93
C GLY A 35 -10.45 -5.13 10.15
N GLU A 36 -10.99 -5.41 11.32
CA GLU A 36 -10.55 -4.79 12.57
C GLU A 36 -9.11 -5.18 12.93
N ASP A 37 -8.76 -6.47 12.82
CA ASP A 37 -7.39 -6.95 13.09
C ASP A 37 -6.38 -6.29 12.15
N ILE A 38 -6.69 -6.21 10.86
CA ILE A 38 -5.84 -5.53 9.86
C ILE A 38 -5.68 -4.05 10.21
N LEU A 39 -6.77 -3.37 10.57
CA LEU A 39 -6.70 -1.96 10.95
C LEU A 39 -5.85 -1.74 12.20
N HIS A 40 -5.98 -2.61 13.20
CA HIS A 40 -5.16 -2.56 14.41
C HIS A 40 -3.68 -2.75 14.11
N ASP A 41 -3.32 -3.73 13.29
CA ASP A 41 -1.93 -3.96 12.89
C ASP A 41 -1.35 -2.75 12.15
N VAL A 42 -2.10 -2.16 11.23
CA VAL A 42 -1.74 -0.92 10.53
C VAL A 42 -1.56 0.22 11.52
N ALA A 43 -2.52 0.44 12.43
CA ALA A 43 -2.46 1.50 13.43
C ALA A 43 -1.22 1.37 14.33
N VAL A 44 -0.90 0.15 14.79
CA VAL A 44 0.29 -0.11 15.61
C VAL A 44 1.57 0.30 14.88
N VAL A 45 1.72 -0.05 13.60
CA VAL A 45 2.90 0.32 12.81
C VAL A 45 2.97 1.84 12.62
N LEU A 46 1.87 2.47 12.22
CA LEU A 46 1.84 3.89 11.89
C LEU A 46 2.01 4.77 13.13
N CYS A 47 1.39 4.42 14.26
CA CYS A 47 1.57 5.16 15.51
C CYS A 47 3.01 5.07 16.03
N LYS A 48 3.67 3.90 15.91
CA LYS A 48 5.10 3.77 16.26
C LYS A 48 6.01 4.61 15.38
N LYS A 49 5.57 4.96 14.18
CA LYS A 49 6.31 5.73 13.17
C LYS A 49 5.80 7.17 13.02
N GLU A 50 4.99 7.65 13.94
CA GLU A 50 4.36 8.96 13.89
C GLU A 50 5.33 10.09 13.56
N GLN A 51 6.52 10.09 14.19
CA GLN A 51 7.53 11.13 13.96
C GLN A 51 8.09 11.13 12.53
N GLU A 52 8.00 10.01 11.83
CA GLU A 52 8.44 9.88 10.43
C GLU A 52 7.33 10.24 9.43
N LEU A 53 6.10 10.49 9.90
CA LEU A 53 4.89 10.72 9.12
C LEU A 53 4.34 12.14 9.22
N THR A 54 5.08 13.06 9.86
CA THR A 54 4.63 14.45 10.09
C THR A 54 4.38 15.27 8.82
N ASP A 55 4.93 14.84 7.71
CA ASP A 55 4.83 15.49 6.39
C ASP A 55 3.84 14.79 5.44
N VAL A 56 3.08 13.81 5.91
CA VAL A 56 1.97 13.21 5.15
C VAL A 56 0.88 14.25 4.96
N LYS A 57 0.58 14.59 3.70
CA LYS A 57 -0.42 15.60 3.35
C LYS A 57 -1.85 15.10 3.56
N ASP A 58 -2.08 13.84 3.25
CA ASP A 58 -3.37 13.17 3.38
C ASP A 58 -3.19 11.84 4.12
N TYR A 59 -3.53 11.85 5.40
CA TYR A 59 -3.47 10.66 6.23
C TYR A 59 -4.48 9.60 5.78
N GLY A 60 -5.67 10.01 5.31
CA GLY A 60 -6.69 9.08 4.86
C GLY A 60 -6.23 8.26 3.66
N ALA A 61 -5.73 8.93 2.62
CA ALA A 61 -5.17 8.28 1.43
C ALA A 61 -4.01 7.34 1.79
N TYR A 62 -3.10 7.79 2.66
CA TYR A 62 -1.96 6.97 3.05
C TYR A 62 -2.36 5.74 3.88
N ILE A 63 -3.28 5.89 4.82
CA ILE A 63 -3.81 4.77 5.63
C ILE A 63 -4.55 3.77 4.73
N ALA A 64 -5.32 4.23 3.74
CA ALA A 64 -5.98 3.35 2.78
C ALA A 64 -4.98 2.47 2.00
N VAL A 65 -3.84 3.04 1.57
CA VAL A 65 -2.73 2.28 0.96
C VAL A 65 -2.20 1.21 1.93
N CYS A 66 -2.03 1.58 3.20
CA CYS A 66 -1.53 0.68 4.23
C CYS A 66 -2.51 -0.48 4.50
N ILE A 67 -3.80 -0.19 4.63
CA ILE A 67 -4.85 -1.22 4.81
C ILE A 67 -4.90 -2.16 3.61
N ARG A 68 -4.87 -1.61 2.38
CA ARG A 68 -4.85 -2.41 1.16
C ARG A 68 -3.67 -3.37 1.15
N ARG A 69 -2.45 -2.89 1.43
CA ARG A 69 -1.27 -3.74 1.48
C ARG A 69 -1.37 -4.82 2.56
N ALA A 70 -1.84 -4.47 3.76
CA ALA A 70 -2.05 -5.42 4.84
C ALA A 70 -3.06 -6.52 4.45
N ALA A 71 -4.14 -6.14 3.77
CA ALA A 71 -5.14 -7.07 3.27
C ALA A 71 -4.56 -8.04 2.23
N ILE A 72 -3.79 -7.56 1.27
CA ILE A 72 -3.08 -8.40 0.28
C ILE A 72 -2.15 -9.39 0.98
N ASN A 73 -1.38 -8.94 1.96
CA ASN A 73 -0.47 -9.79 2.71
C ASN A 73 -1.22 -10.82 3.57
N TYR A 74 -2.35 -10.42 4.17
CA TYR A 74 -3.22 -11.35 4.89
C TYR A 74 -3.69 -12.48 3.97
N VAL A 75 -4.21 -12.15 2.79
CA VAL A 75 -4.66 -13.16 1.81
C VAL A 75 -3.51 -14.09 1.42
N LYS A 76 -2.32 -13.56 1.12
CA LYS A 76 -1.15 -14.38 0.77
C LYS A 76 -0.76 -15.37 1.87
N LYS A 77 -0.80 -14.95 3.13
CA LYS A 77 -0.49 -15.82 4.27
C LYS A 77 -1.52 -16.95 4.44
N HIS A 78 -2.79 -16.67 4.14
CA HIS A 78 -3.91 -17.60 4.37
C HIS A 78 -4.35 -18.35 3.11
N SER A 79 -3.93 -17.96 1.92
CA SER A 79 -4.27 -18.63 0.64
C SER A 79 -3.68 -20.04 0.50
N ARG A 80 -2.77 -20.45 1.38
CA ARG A 80 -2.29 -21.85 1.44
C ARG A 80 -3.37 -22.85 1.87
N SER A 81 -4.41 -22.39 2.55
CA SER A 81 -5.53 -23.21 3.02
C SER A 81 -6.79 -23.11 2.15
N VAL A 82 -6.90 -22.05 1.34
CA VAL A 82 -8.03 -21.85 0.40
C VAL A 82 -7.45 -21.27 -0.89
N PRO A 83 -7.71 -21.89 -2.07
CA PRO A 83 -7.28 -21.31 -3.34
C PRO A 83 -7.96 -19.94 -3.53
N VAL A 84 -7.18 -18.86 -3.50
CA VAL A 84 -7.65 -17.51 -3.77
C VAL A 84 -6.95 -17.02 -5.03
N ASP A 85 -7.72 -16.53 -5.99
CA ASP A 85 -7.19 -15.86 -7.15
C ASP A 85 -6.67 -14.46 -6.76
N MET A 86 -5.37 -14.37 -6.53
CA MET A 86 -4.71 -13.13 -6.12
C MET A 86 -4.82 -12.03 -7.19
N GLU A 87 -4.90 -12.41 -8.47
CA GLU A 87 -5.07 -11.42 -9.55
C GLU A 87 -6.43 -10.78 -9.48
N GLN A 88 -7.46 -11.58 -9.21
CA GLN A 88 -8.81 -11.09 -9.02
C GLN A 88 -8.91 -10.21 -7.77
N VAL A 89 -8.29 -10.60 -6.66
CA VAL A 89 -8.28 -9.79 -5.42
C VAL A 89 -7.64 -8.42 -5.67
N VAL A 90 -6.49 -8.38 -6.32
CA VAL A 90 -5.82 -7.10 -6.65
C VAL A 90 -6.67 -6.28 -7.60
N PHE A 91 -7.25 -6.91 -8.64
CA PHE A 91 -8.14 -6.26 -9.60
C PHE A 91 -9.37 -5.66 -8.90
N ASP A 92 -10.01 -6.41 -8.02
CA ASP A 92 -11.18 -5.94 -7.27
C ASP A 92 -10.85 -4.77 -6.36
N LEU A 93 -9.67 -4.80 -5.72
CA LEU A 93 -9.18 -3.70 -4.90
C LEU A 93 -8.80 -2.47 -5.72
N ASP A 94 -8.28 -2.64 -6.95
CA ASP A 94 -7.95 -1.53 -7.86
C ASP A 94 -9.19 -0.81 -8.38
N ASN A 95 -10.29 -1.53 -8.56
CA ASN A 95 -11.53 -0.98 -9.09
C ASN A 95 -12.52 -0.56 -8.00
N TYR A 96 -12.11 -0.64 -6.73
CA TYR A 96 -12.97 -0.27 -5.64
C TYR A 96 -12.89 1.24 -5.35
N ASP A 97 -14.04 1.90 -5.34
CA ASP A 97 -14.18 3.28 -4.88
C ASP A 97 -14.26 3.29 -3.33
N PHE A 98 -13.15 3.68 -2.68
CA PHE A 98 -13.08 3.82 -1.23
C PHE A 98 -13.83 5.05 -0.71
N GLY A 99 -14.53 5.77 -1.60
CA GLY A 99 -15.18 7.04 -1.31
C GLY A 99 -14.21 8.23 -1.33
N PRO A 100 -14.76 9.46 -1.39
CA PRO A 100 -13.96 10.67 -1.58
C PRO A 100 -13.01 10.99 -0.41
N GLU A 101 -13.17 10.33 0.73
CA GLU A 101 -12.36 10.56 1.93
C GLU A 101 -11.05 9.74 1.94
N TYR A 102 -10.92 8.73 1.06
CA TYR A 102 -9.79 7.79 1.06
C TYR A 102 -9.30 7.55 -0.37
N ASP A 103 -8.74 8.57 -0.99
CA ASP A 103 -8.22 8.47 -2.35
C ASP A 103 -6.84 7.78 -2.36
N TYR A 104 -6.87 6.43 -2.33
CA TYR A 104 -5.71 5.58 -2.57
C TYR A 104 -4.92 6.05 -3.81
N PHE A 105 -5.63 6.40 -4.87
CA PHE A 105 -5.02 6.81 -6.14
C PHE A 105 -4.26 8.13 -6.03
N GLU A 106 -4.65 9.04 -5.13
CA GLU A 106 -3.93 10.30 -4.95
C GLU A 106 -2.51 10.08 -4.40
N TRP A 107 -2.36 9.20 -3.41
CA TRP A 107 -1.04 8.86 -2.88
C TRP A 107 -0.18 8.15 -3.93
N VAL A 108 -0.74 7.17 -4.66
CA VAL A 108 -0.06 6.45 -5.74
C VAL A 108 0.33 7.41 -6.87
N ALA A 109 -0.58 8.29 -7.28
CA ALA A 109 -0.29 9.32 -8.29
C ALA A 109 0.81 10.29 -7.84
N SER A 110 0.88 10.60 -6.54
CA SER A 110 1.98 11.39 -5.98
C SER A 110 3.32 10.65 -6.08
N LEU A 111 3.35 9.37 -5.72
CA LEU A 111 4.54 8.51 -5.91
C LEU A 111 4.96 8.46 -7.38
N GLU A 112 4.01 8.25 -8.28
CA GLU A 112 4.26 8.16 -9.72
C GLU A 112 4.83 9.47 -10.29
N ARG A 113 4.35 10.63 -9.83
CA ARG A 113 4.89 11.94 -10.22
C ARG A 113 6.38 12.10 -9.88
N HIS A 114 6.81 11.60 -8.72
CA HIS A 114 8.22 11.63 -8.33
C HIS A 114 9.10 10.68 -9.17
N LEU A 115 8.49 9.66 -9.76
CA LEU A 115 9.17 8.68 -10.61
C LEU A 115 9.02 8.97 -12.12
N ARG A 116 8.43 10.11 -12.51
CA ARG A 116 8.05 10.42 -13.91
C ARG A 116 9.17 10.35 -14.94
N ARG A 117 10.43 10.49 -14.52
CA ARG A 117 11.60 10.40 -15.41
C ARG A 117 11.95 8.96 -15.81
N PHE A 118 11.41 7.96 -15.13
CA PHE A 118 11.60 6.56 -15.46
C PHE A 118 10.55 6.09 -16.47
N ASP A 119 10.89 5.04 -17.21
CA ASP A 119 9.98 4.42 -18.17
C ASP A 119 8.62 4.06 -17.54
N PRO A 120 7.48 4.30 -18.25
CA PRO A 120 6.15 4.04 -17.71
C PRO A 120 5.91 2.60 -17.25
N LYS A 121 6.43 1.59 -18.00
CA LYS A 121 6.31 0.17 -17.62
C LYS A 121 7.08 -0.10 -16.33
N MET A 122 8.25 0.54 -16.19
CA MET A 122 9.08 0.40 -14.98
C MET A 122 8.42 1.07 -13.76
N ARG A 123 7.75 2.22 -13.93
CA ARG A 123 6.98 2.86 -12.85
C ARG A 123 5.85 1.97 -12.36
N LYS A 124 5.06 1.41 -13.29
CA LYS A 124 3.97 0.48 -12.96
C LYS A 124 4.50 -0.75 -12.21
N ALA A 125 5.59 -1.35 -12.69
CA ALA A 125 6.21 -2.48 -12.02
C ALA A 125 6.73 -2.12 -10.62
N PHE A 126 7.28 -0.93 -10.44
CA PHE A 126 7.73 -0.44 -9.13
C PHE A 126 6.55 -0.30 -8.16
N ILE A 127 5.44 0.31 -8.59
CA ILE A 127 4.24 0.46 -7.79
C ILE A 127 3.66 -0.92 -7.45
N ALA A 128 3.49 -1.78 -8.44
CA ALA A 128 3.00 -3.14 -8.23
C ALA A 128 3.84 -3.92 -7.20
N HIS A 129 5.17 -3.76 -7.23
CA HIS A 129 6.04 -4.42 -6.26
C HIS A 129 5.95 -3.83 -4.86
N TYR A 130 6.10 -2.50 -4.74
CA TYR A 130 6.22 -1.87 -3.42
C TYR A 130 4.88 -1.54 -2.75
N VAL A 131 3.82 -1.36 -3.52
CA VAL A 131 2.47 -1.04 -3.01
C VAL A 131 1.61 -2.29 -2.95
N ASP A 132 1.54 -3.06 -4.05
CA ASP A 132 0.66 -4.23 -4.18
C ASP A 132 1.37 -5.55 -3.87
N ASP A 133 2.64 -5.49 -3.48
CA ASP A 133 3.46 -6.64 -3.07
C ASP A 133 3.56 -7.74 -4.16
N VAL A 134 3.55 -7.35 -5.43
CA VAL A 134 3.73 -8.30 -6.53
C VAL A 134 5.17 -8.82 -6.54
N PRO A 135 5.39 -10.15 -6.64
CA PRO A 135 6.72 -10.74 -6.62
C PRO A 135 7.61 -10.25 -7.77
N SER A 136 8.89 -9.98 -7.46
CA SER A 136 9.87 -9.47 -8.44
C SER A 136 10.13 -10.42 -9.62
N ASN A 137 10.11 -11.72 -9.37
CA ASN A 137 10.27 -12.73 -10.43
C ASN A 137 9.16 -12.64 -11.49
N ARG A 138 7.91 -12.45 -11.05
CA ARG A 138 6.77 -12.26 -11.95
C ARG A 138 6.92 -11.00 -12.79
N LEU A 139 7.21 -9.87 -12.16
CA LEU A 139 7.40 -8.58 -12.85
C LEU A 139 8.59 -8.62 -13.84
N ALA A 140 9.67 -9.30 -13.45
CA ALA A 140 10.82 -9.48 -14.33
C ALA A 140 10.43 -10.28 -15.59
N MET A 141 9.66 -11.35 -15.42
CA MET A 141 9.14 -12.16 -16.53
C MET A 141 8.22 -11.34 -17.45
N GLU A 142 7.27 -10.58 -16.88
CA GLU A 142 6.36 -9.70 -17.63
C GLU A 142 7.09 -8.61 -18.44
N LEU A 143 8.19 -8.11 -17.88
CA LEU A 143 9.03 -7.10 -18.53
C LEU A 143 10.09 -7.68 -19.49
N GLY A 144 10.21 -9.00 -19.56
CA GLY A 144 11.22 -9.67 -20.40
C GLY A 144 12.64 -9.38 -19.95
N ILE A 145 12.89 -9.21 -18.66
CA ILE A 145 14.23 -8.94 -18.07
C ILE A 145 14.53 -9.91 -16.94
N THR A 146 15.79 -9.98 -16.52
CA THR A 146 16.17 -10.77 -15.35
C THR A 146 15.79 -10.08 -14.05
N GLU A 147 15.53 -10.85 -12.97
CA GLU A 147 15.26 -10.29 -11.63
C GLU A 147 16.40 -9.39 -11.15
N LYS A 148 17.65 -9.74 -11.46
CA LYS A 148 18.82 -8.92 -11.13
C LYS A 148 18.77 -7.56 -11.83
N ALA A 149 18.38 -7.53 -13.10
CA ALA A 149 18.22 -6.27 -13.84
C ALA A 149 17.07 -5.43 -13.26
N LEU A 150 15.94 -6.07 -12.89
CA LEU A 150 14.81 -5.41 -12.25
C LEU A 150 15.23 -4.81 -10.91
N SER A 151 15.89 -5.59 -10.06
CA SER A 151 16.38 -5.15 -8.75
C SER A 151 17.30 -3.93 -8.85
N LEU A 152 18.23 -3.91 -9.81
CA LEU A 152 19.10 -2.76 -10.06
C LEU A 152 18.31 -1.50 -10.48
N ARG A 153 17.28 -1.67 -11.32
CA ARG A 153 16.40 -0.56 -11.73
C ARG A 153 15.59 -0.03 -10.55
N PHE A 154 15.02 -0.91 -9.73
CA PHE A 154 14.31 -0.53 -8.53
C PHE A 154 15.22 0.18 -7.51
N ALA A 155 16.46 -0.28 -7.35
CA ALA A 155 17.43 0.39 -6.49
C ALA A 155 17.71 1.84 -6.94
N ARG A 156 17.80 2.07 -8.27
CA ARG A 156 17.95 3.43 -8.84
C ARG A 156 16.70 4.30 -8.56
N MET A 157 15.52 3.74 -8.70
CA MET A 157 14.27 4.44 -8.42
C MET A 157 14.14 4.80 -6.94
N ARG A 158 14.48 3.88 -6.04
CA ARG A 158 14.54 4.14 -4.60
C ARG A 158 15.57 5.21 -4.24
N LYS A 159 16.74 5.19 -4.88
CA LYS A 159 17.75 6.24 -4.70
C LYS A 159 17.21 7.59 -5.12
N GLU A 160 16.52 7.67 -6.25
CA GLU A 160 15.88 8.89 -6.72
C GLU A 160 14.86 9.44 -5.72
N LEU A 161 13.99 8.59 -5.18
CA LEU A 161 13.02 8.98 -4.15
C LEU A 161 13.74 9.48 -2.88
N ARG A 162 14.78 8.78 -2.43
CA ARG A 162 15.55 9.18 -1.26
C ARG A 162 16.18 10.57 -1.43
N ASP A 163 16.74 10.82 -2.62
CA ASP A 163 17.52 12.04 -2.89
C ASP A 163 16.61 13.24 -3.22
N LYS A 164 15.47 13.03 -3.86
CA LYS A 164 14.59 14.11 -4.36
C LYS A 164 13.22 14.21 -3.68
N ALA A 165 12.77 13.16 -3.03
CA ALA A 165 11.49 13.09 -2.32
C ALA A 165 11.65 12.29 -1.02
N PRO A 166 12.48 12.74 -0.07
CA PRO A 166 12.82 11.99 1.15
C PRO A 166 11.58 11.62 1.98
N SER A 167 10.57 12.46 2.03
CA SER A 167 9.29 12.17 2.67
C SER A 167 8.61 10.95 2.04
N MET A 168 8.44 10.97 0.72
CA MET A 168 7.84 9.86 -0.01
C MET A 168 8.64 8.56 0.17
N PHE A 169 9.98 8.66 0.22
CA PHE A 169 10.84 7.52 0.48
C PHE A 169 10.64 6.94 1.89
N LYS A 170 10.47 7.80 2.92
CA LYS A 170 10.13 7.36 4.28
C LYS A 170 8.78 6.65 4.31
N HIS A 171 7.75 7.27 3.70
CA HIS A 171 6.42 6.67 3.64
C HIS A 171 6.42 5.30 2.95
N LEU A 172 7.17 5.16 1.85
CA LEU A 172 7.36 3.89 1.16
C LEU A 172 8.03 2.83 2.06
N ASN A 173 9.05 3.21 2.82
CA ASN A 173 9.72 2.29 3.74
C ASN A 173 8.81 1.85 4.90
N ILE A 174 7.98 2.74 5.43
CA ILE A 174 7.01 2.39 6.47
C ILE A 174 5.96 1.44 5.91
N LEU A 175 5.49 1.68 4.68
CA LEU A 175 4.57 0.78 4.00
C LEU A 175 5.13 -0.65 3.90
N LEU A 176 6.44 -0.82 3.70
CA LEU A 176 7.09 -2.12 3.65
C LEU A 176 7.14 -2.86 5.00
N LEU A 177 6.88 -2.17 6.12
CA LEU A 177 6.76 -2.80 7.44
C LEU A 177 5.37 -3.38 7.70
N ILE A 178 4.41 -3.06 6.83
CA ILE A 178 3.02 -3.51 6.92
C ILE A 178 2.91 -4.82 6.14
N GLY A 179 2.74 -5.94 6.84
CA GLY A 179 2.60 -7.24 6.18
C GLY A 179 2.99 -8.44 7.03
#